data_637fbb0561d891b47bd14f850c90172b
#
_entry.id   637fbb0561d891b47bd14f850c90172b
#
_cell.length_a   1.000
_cell.length_b   1.000
_cell.length_c   1.000
_cell.angle_alpha   90.00
_cell.angle_beta   90.00
_cell.angle_gamma   90.00
#
_symmetry.space_group_name_H-M   'P 1'
#
loop_
_entity.id
_entity.type
_entity.pdbx_description
1 polymer ?
#
loop_
_entity_poly.entity_id
_entity_poly.type
_entity_poly.pdbx_seq_one_letter_code
_entity_poly.pdbx_strand_id
1 'polypeptide(L)'
;MAVADETAQALWYVAPGRAEIRRERVAPPGPGDVRVRALHGALSRGTERLVFSGRVPPAEFERMRAPHMGGSFPFPVKYGYATVGRVEHGPAELEGRIVFALHPHQTAFTVPAAAVVPVPNGLPPTRAVDVDENHARARELAA
;
A
#
# COMPACT_ATOMS: atom_id res chain seq x y z
N MET A 1 10.18 -5.60 23.72
CA MET A 1 10.61 -6.72 22.89
C MET A 1 10.74 -6.26 21.45
N ALA A 2 11.82 -6.58 20.79
CA ALA A 2 11.99 -6.22 19.37
C ALA A 2 11.03 -7.04 18.51
N VAL A 3 10.42 -6.37 17.51
CA VAL A 3 9.59 -7.05 16.52
C VAL A 3 10.51 -7.76 15.53
N ALA A 4 10.29 -9.05 15.31
CA ALA A 4 11.09 -9.83 14.39
C ALA A 4 10.83 -9.43 12.93
N ASP A 5 11.81 -9.71 12.08
CA ASP A 5 11.63 -9.64 10.63
C ASP A 5 10.50 -10.58 10.21
N GLU A 6 9.74 -10.14 9.22
CA GLU A 6 8.63 -10.91 8.68
C GLU A 6 8.73 -10.95 7.16
N THR A 7 8.24 -12.01 6.56
CA THR A 7 8.02 -12.09 5.11
C THR A 7 6.58 -11.80 4.79
N ALA A 8 6.36 -11.03 3.74
CA ALA A 8 5.04 -10.75 3.18
C ALA A 8 4.98 -11.21 1.73
N GLN A 9 3.77 -11.32 1.21
CA GLN A 9 3.53 -11.57 -0.20
C GLN A 9 3.12 -10.25 -0.85
N ALA A 10 3.69 -9.95 -2.02
CA ALA A 10 3.40 -8.73 -2.75
C ALA A 10 3.04 -9.06 -4.21
N LEU A 11 2.12 -8.27 -4.76
CA LEU A 11 1.70 -8.43 -6.16
C LEU A 11 2.61 -7.58 -7.05
N TRP A 12 3.27 -8.23 -8.00
CA TRP A 12 4.13 -7.59 -8.98
C TRP A 12 3.58 -7.77 -10.39
N TYR A 13 3.60 -6.71 -11.17
CA TYR A 13 3.33 -6.76 -12.61
C TYR A 13 4.66 -6.94 -13.31
N VAL A 14 4.82 -8.03 -14.05
CA VAL A 14 6.13 -8.47 -14.55
C VAL A 14 6.28 -8.43 -16.07
N ALA A 15 5.16 -8.41 -16.79
CA ALA A 15 5.10 -8.32 -18.24
C ALA A 15 3.67 -7.91 -18.64
N PRO A 16 3.45 -7.50 -19.90
CA PRO A 16 2.10 -7.14 -20.33
C PRO A 16 1.08 -8.24 -20.04
N GLY A 17 0.04 -7.93 -19.26
CA GLY A 17 -1.01 -8.88 -18.89
C GLY A 17 -0.55 -10.00 -17.97
N ARG A 18 0.59 -9.85 -17.30
CA ARG A 18 1.13 -10.88 -16.43
C ARG A 18 1.53 -10.33 -15.08
N ALA A 19 1.03 -10.95 -14.02
CA ALA A 19 1.36 -10.62 -12.64
C ALA A 19 1.85 -11.88 -11.91
N GLU A 20 2.62 -11.68 -10.85
CA GLU A 20 3.07 -12.77 -9.99
C GLU A 20 3.12 -12.30 -8.54
N ILE A 21 3.02 -13.26 -7.62
CA ILE A 21 3.20 -13.02 -6.20
C ILE A 21 4.66 -13.28 -5.86
N ARG A 22 5.30 -12.28 -5.25
CA ARG A 22 6.68 -12.37 -4.77
C ARG A 22 6.71 -12.30 -3.25
N ARG A 23 7.58 -13.10 -2.66
CA ARG A 23 7.85 -13.00 -1.23
C ARG A 23 8.84 -11.87 -0.99
N GLU A 24 8.54 -11.02 -0.01
CA GLU A 24 9.40 -9.90 0.35
C GLU A 24 9.60 -9.86 1.85
N ARG A 25 10.79 -9.45 2.26
CA ARG A 25 11.08 -9.18 3.66
C ARG A 25 10.44 -7.87 4.08
N VAL A 26 9.79 -7.87 5.25
CA VAL A 26 9.23 -6.67 5.87
C VAL A 26 10.11 -6.30 7.05
N ALA A 27 10.72 -5.12 6.98
CA ALA A 27 11.58 -4.64 8.06
C ALA A 27 10.80 -4.44 9.36
N PRO A 28 11.42 -4.67 10.53
CA PRO A 28 10.78 -4.31 11.81
C PRO A 28 10.49 -2.82 11.86
N PRO A 29 9.39 -2.39 12.49
CA PRO A 29 9.12 -0.97 12.65
C PRO A 29 10.14 -0.32 13.58
N GLY A 30 10.75 0.77 13.10
CA GLY A 30 11.59 1.63 13.91
C GLY A 30 10.77 2.66 14.68
N PRO A 31 11.44 3.58 15.42
CA PRO A 31 10.74 4.66 16.10
C PRO A 31 9.88 5.48 15.12
N GLY A 32 8.61 5.66 15.44
CA GLY A 32 7.68 6.41 14.59
C GLY A 32 7.11 5.63 13.42
N ASP A 33 7.48 4.37 13.24
CA ASP A 33 6.93 3.51 12.19
C ASP A 33 5.75 2.69 12.71
N VAL A 34 4.95 2.19 11.76
CA VAL A 34 3.89 1.22 12.03
C VAL A 34 4.08 0.00 11.15
N ARG A 35 3.79 -1.18 11.71
CA ARG A 35 3.60 -2.41 10.94
C ARG A 35 2.13 -2.64 10.73
N VAL A 36 1.73 -2.78 9.47
CA VAL A 36 0.33 -2.96 9.08
C VAL A 36 0.14 -4.34 8.46
N ARG A 37 -0.90 -5.04 8.91
CA ARG A 37 -1.40 -6.27 8.30
C ARG A 37 -2.54 -5.90 7.37
N ALA A 38 -2.37 -6.10 6.06
CA ALA A 38 -3.41 -5.78 5.09
C ALA A 38 -4.64 -6.67 5.30
N LEU A 39 -5.81 -6.06 5.21
CA LEU A 39 -7.11 -6.73 5.26
C LEU A 39 -7.77 -6.72 3.88
N HIS A 40 -7.77 -5.57 3.22
CA HIS A 40 -8.35 -5.39 1.90
C HIS A 40 -7.53 -4.41 1.08
N GLY A 41 -7.51 -4.63 -0.22
CA GLY A 41 -7.00 -3.67 -1.18
C GLY A 41 -8.03 -3.43 -2.26
N ALA A 42 -7.88 -2.34 -3.00
CA ALA A 42 -8.72 -2.06 -4.16
C ALA A 42 -7.86 -1.82 -5.38
N LEU A 43 -8.26 -2.41 -6.49
CA LEU A 43 -7.63 -2.21 -7.79
C LEU A 43 -8.29 -1.04 -8.50
N SER A 44 -7.48 -0.12 -9.00
CA SER A 44 -7.96 0.95 -9.86
C SER A 44 -8.25 0.42 -11.25
N ARG A 45 -9.49 0.55 -11.71
CA ARG A 45 -9.90 0.09 -13.03
C ARG A 45 -9.15 0.78 -14.17
N GLY A 46 -8.85 2.05 -14.02
CA GLY A 46 -8.13 2.83 -15.01
C GLY A 46 -6.63 2.69 -14.90
N THR A 47 -6.08 3.20 -13.80
CA THR A 47 -4.63 3.31 -13.61
C THR A 47 -3.93 1.96 -13.55
N GLU A 48 -4.41 1.03 -12.73
CA GLU A 48 -3.74 -0.25 -12.59
C GLU A 48 -3.91 -1.14 -13.82
N ARG A 49 -4.99 -0.95 -14.58
CA ARG A 49 -5.14 -1.62 -15.87
C ARG A 49 -4.07 -1.19 -16.87
N LEU A 50 -3.73 0.10 -16.89
CA LEU A 50 -2.63 0.60 -17.72
C LEU A 50 -1.31 -0.02 -17.31
N VAL A 51 -1.03 -0.06 -16.00
CA VAL A 51 0.21 -0.65 -15.47
C VAL A 51 0.29 -2.14 -15.82
N PHE A 52 -0.76 -2.89 -15.54
CA PHE A 52 -0.83 -4.33 -15.81
C PHE A 52 -0.65 -4.67 -17.29
N SER A 53 -1.22 -3.88 -18.16
CA SER A 53 -1.13 -4.11 -19.61
C SER A 53 0.14 -3.53 -20.24
N GLY A 54 0.97 -2.82 -19.48
CA GLY A 54 2.19 -2.20 -20.01
C GLY A 54 1.93 -1.00 -20.90
N ARG A 55 0.80 -0.32 -20.71
CA ARG A 55 0.37 0.80 -21.55
C ARG A 55 0.60 2.17 -20.94
N VAL A 56 1.38 2.24 -19.88
CA VAL A 56 1.74 3.54 -19.31
C VAL A 56 2.63 4.27 -20.32
N PRO A 57 2.24 5.45 -20.81
CA PRO A 57 3.09 6.20 -21.74
C PRO A 57 4.41 6.60 -21.05
N PRO A 58 5.57 6.49 -21.73
CA PRO A 58 6.85 6.87 -21.11
C PRO A 58 6.87 8.29 -20.54
N ALA A 59 6.16 9.23 -21.15
CA ALA A 59 6.04 10.59 -20.65
C ALA A 59 5.31 10.68 -19.30
N GLU A 60 4.58 9.65 -18.91
CA GLU A 60 3.81 9.60 -17.67
C GLU A 60 4.50 8.82 -16.55
N PHE A 61 5.66 8.22 -16.80
CA PHE A 61 6.34 7.37 -15.82
C PHE A 61 6.59 8.08 -14.49
N GLU A 62 7.04 9.31 -14.51
CA GLU A 62 7.28 10.07 -13.29
C GLU A 62 5.97 10.47 -12.59
N ARG A 63 5.01 10.96 -13.37
CA ARG A 63 3.74 11.43 -12.82
C ARG A 63 2.91 10.30 -12.20
N MET A 64 3.00 9.10 -12.75
CA MET A 64 2.23 7.94 -12.28
C MET A 64 2.89 7.18 -11.13
N ARG A 65 4.07 7.60 -10.67
CA ARG A 65 4.68 6.95 -9.51
C ARG A 65 3.77 7.07 -8.29
N ALA A 66 3.63 5.95 -7.58
CA ALA A 66 2.84 5.89 -6.35
C ALA A 66 3.77 5.77 -5.13
N PRO A 67 3.33 6.20 -3.94
CA PRO A 67 4.11 6.01 -2.72
C PRO A 67 4.42 4.53 -2.50
N HIS A 68 5.64 4.24 -2.04
CA HIS A 68 6.12 2.89 -1.71
C HIS A 68 6.15 1.92 -2.90
N MET A 69 6.05 2.42 -4.11
CA MET A 69 6.16 1.63 -5.33
C MET A 69 7.51 0.90 -5.37
N GLY A 70 7.49 -0.38 -5.77
CA GLY A 70 8.72 -1.14 -6.02
C GLY A 70 9.00 -1.25 -7.51
N GLY A 71 10.29 -1.37 -7.87
CA GLY A 71 10.68 -1.45 -9.26
C GLY A 71 10.45 -0.17 -10.04
N SER A 72 10.26 -0.28 -11.34
CA SER A 72 10.01 0.88 -12.20
C SER A 72 9.22 0.47 -13.44
N PHE A 73 8.49 1.44 -14.01
CA PHE A 73 7.79 1.22 -15.26
C PHE A 73 8.79 0.97 -16.40
N PRO A 74 8.43 0.15 -17.39
CA PRO A 74 7.15 -0.52 -17.48
C PRO A 74 7.06 -1.78 -16.60
N PHE A 75 8.16 -2.53 -16.43
CA PHE A 75 8.20 -3.79 -15.68
C PHE A 75 9.62 -4.11 -15.21
N PRO A 76 9.80 -4.90 -14.14
CA PRO A 76 8.77 -5.30 -13.19
C PRO A 76 8.43 -4.14 -12.25
N VAL A 77 7.19 -4.10 -11.80
CA VAL A 77 6.74 -3.03 -10.89
C VAL A 77 5.75 -3.58 -9.86
N LYS A 78 5.94 -3.17 -8.61
CA LYS A 78 4.98 -3.37 -7.54
C LYS A 78 4.19 -2.06 -7.41
N TYR A 79 2.90 -2.10 -7.69
CA TYR A 79 2.07 -0.92 -7.83
C TYR A 79 0.73 -1.09 -7.14
N GLY A 80 0.13 -0.01 -6.75
CA GLY A 80 -1.15 0.06 -6.07
C GLY A 80 -1.13 1.20 -5.06
N TYR A 81 -2.31 1.70 -4.69
CA TYR A 81 -2.38 2.84 -3.79
C TYR A 81 -3.65 2.86 -2.93
N ALA A 82 -4.25 1.71 -2.71
CA ALA A 82 -5.44 1.60 -1.85
C ALA A 82 -5.36 0.32 -1.03
N THR A 83 -4.99 0.45 0.23
CA THR A 83 -4.91 -0.65 1.18
C THR A 83 -5.52 -0.23 2.51
N VAL A 84 -6.33 -1.10 3.08
CA VAL A 84 -6.85 -0.98 4.44
C VAL A 84 -6.31 -2.15 5.24
N GLY A 85 -5.79 -1.87 6.43
CA GLY A 85 -5.21 -2.89 7.28
C GLY A 85 -5.29 -2.55 8.75
N ARG A 86 -4.81 -3.47 9.57
CA ARG A 86 -4.74 -3.30 11.03
C ARG A 86 -3.31 -3.02 11.43
N VAL A 87 -3.11 -2.03 12.27
CA VAL A 87 -1.80 -1.75 12.86
C VAL A 87 -1.50 -2.82 13.90
N GLU A 88 -0.45 -3.62 13.65
CA GLU A 88 0.00 -4.66 14.58
C GLU A 88 1.01 -4.11 15.60
N HIS A 89 1.88 -3.20 15.16
CA HIS A 89 2.92 -2.59 15.98
C HIS A 89 3.10 -1.13 15.60
N GLY A 90 3.25 -0.27 16.60
CA GLY A 90 3.48 1.16 16.39
C GLY A 90 3.19 1.97 17.64
N PRO A 91 3.03 3.29 17.51
CA PRO A 91 2.62 4.15 18.61
C PRO A 91 1.33 3.64 19.26
N ALA A 92 1.24 3.77 20.58
CA ALA A 92 0.14 3.20 21.37
C ALA A 92 -1.25 3.63 20.87
N GLU A 93 -1.38 4.86 20.42
CA GLU A 93 -2.65 5.41 19.89
C GLU A 93 -3.09 4.78 18.56
N LEU A 94 -2.17 4.13 17.85
CA LEU A 94 -2.47 3.49 16.57
C LEU A 94 -2.56 1.96 16.67
N GLU A 95 -1.97 1.35 17.68
CA GLU A 95 -2.00 -0.12 17.81
C GLU A 95 -3.42 -0.65 17.81
N GLY A 96 -3.67 -1.67 16.99
CA GLY A 96 -4.98 -2.28 16.84
C GLY A 96 -5.97 -1.51 15.98
N ARG A 97 -5.63 -0.27 15.56
CA ARG A 97 -6.51 0.55 14.74
C ARG A 97 -6.56 0.03 13.30
N ILE A 98 -7.70 0.21 12.67
CA ILE A 98 -7.85 0.04 11.23
C ILE A 98 -7.40 1.34 10.56
N VAL A 99 -6.53 1.22 9.58
CA VAL A 99 -5.95 2.37 8.87
C VAL A 99 -6.02 2.19 7.36
N PHE A 100 -6.05 3.30 6.65
CA PHE A 100 -5.91 3.36 5.20
C PHE A 100 -4.49 3.83 4.87
N ALA A 101 -3.90 3.28 3.81
CA ALA A 101 -2.60 3.70 3.30
C ALA A 101 -2.56 3.68 1.77
N LEU A 102 -1.82 4.62 1.19
CA LEU A 102 -1.44 4.58 -0.22
C LEU A 102 -0.27 3.60 -0.35
N HIS A 103 -0.57 2.33 -0.47
CA HIS A 103 0.45 1.29 -0.51
C HIS A 103 0.12 0.26 -1.59
N PRO A 104 1.14 -0.29 -2.27
CA PRO A 104 0.94 -1.41 -3.20
C PRO A 104 0.32 -2.62 -2.50
N HIS A 105 -0.26 -3.52 -3.29
CA HIS A 105 -0.93 -4.72 -2.79
C HIS A 105 0.08 -5.69 -2.19
N GLN A 106 0.07 -5.77 -0.86
CA GLN A 106 1.05 -6.53 -0.08
C GLN A 106 0.40 -6.96 1.24
N THR A 107 0.71 -8.16 1.72
CA THR A 107 0.02 -8.71 2.90
C THR A 107 0.43 -8.05 4.21
N ALA A 108 1.65 -7.53 4.29
CA ALA A 108 2.12 -6.76 5.45
C ALA A 108 3.20 -5.78 5.01
N PHE A 109 3.28 -4.64 5.70
CA PHE A 109 4.29 -3.63 5.36
C PHE A 109 4.60 -2.76 6.56
N THR A 110 5.77 -2.13 6.52
CA THR A 110 6.22 -1.15 7.52
C THR A 110 6.35 0.21 6.84
N VAL A 111 5.68 1.21 7.39
CA VAL A 111 5.71 2.59 6.88
C VAL A 111 5.74 3.57 8.06
N PRO A 112 6.14 4.83 7.84
CA PRO A 112 6.01 5.86 8.86
C PRO A 112 4.56 6.00 9.33
N ALA A 113 4.33 6.28 10.60
CA ALA A 113 2.99 6.49 11.14
C ALA A 113 2.24 7.62 10.42
N ALA A 114 2.96 8.62 9.93
CA ALA A 114 2.38 9.71 9.14
C ALA A 114 1.81 9.26 7.79
N ALA A 115 2.18 8.08 7.31
CA ALA A 115 1.72 7.56 6.02
C ALA A 115 0.38 6.82 6.11
N VAL A 116 -0.18 6.66 7.31
CA VAL A 116 -1.46 5.96 7.48
C VAL A 116 -2.53 6.92 8.02
N VAL A 117 -3.77 6.65 7.62
CA VAL A 117 -4.94 7.42 8.04
C VAL A 117 -5.86 6.51 8.83
N PRO A 118 -6.14 6.80 10.11
CA PRO A 118 -7.11 6.01 10.87
C PRO A 118 -8.48 6.04 10.20
N VAL A 119 -9.08 4.88 10.05
CA VAL A 119 -10.43 4.74 9.50
C VAL A 119 -11.45 5.07 10.60
N PRO A 120 -12.50 5.86 10.32
CA PRO A 120 -13.52 6.14 11.30
C PRO A 120 -14.15 4.88 11.88
N ASN A 121 -14.47 4.91 13.18
CA ASN A 121 -15.15 3.81 13.85
C ASN A 121 -16.52 3.57 13.18
N GLY A 122 -16.86 2.29 13.02
CA GLY A 122 -18.13 1.89 12.40
C GLY A 122 -18.11 1.80 10.89
N LEU A 123 -17.04 2.23 10.22
CA LEU A 123 -16.88 2.04 8.78
C LEU A 123 -16.24 0.67 8.51
N PRO A 124 -16.90 -0.26 7.80
CA PRO A 124 -16.30 -1.56 7.49
C PRO A 124 -15.03 -1.41 6.65
N PRO A 125 -13.99 -2.23 6.89
CA PRO A 125 -12.76 -2.17 6.10
C PRO A 125 -12.97 -2.29 4.58
N THR A 126 -13.94 -3.09 4.15
CA THR A 126 -14.30 -3.24 2.73
C THR A 126 -14.83 -1.96 2.10
N ARG A 127 -15.45 -1.08 2.90
CA ARG A 127 -15.93 0.23 2.45
C ARG A 127 -14.84 1.29 2.56
N ALA A 128 -14.00 1.18 3.58
CA ALA A 128 -12.95 2.15 3.86
C ALA A 128 -11.93 2.25 2.72
N VAL A 129 -11.70 1.17 2.00
CA VAL A 129 -10.73 1.11 0.90
C VAL A 129 -11.17 1.96 -0.30
N ASP A 130 -12.47 2.21 -0.45
CA ASP A 130 -13.03 2.97 -1.58
C ASP A 130 -13.51 4.37 -1.22
N VAL A 131 -13.26 4.81 0.02
CA VAL A 131 -13.75 6.13 0.46
C VAL A 131 -12.84 7.24 -0.06
N ASP A 132 -13.40 8.11 -0.90
CA ASP A 132 -12.67 9.22 -1.52
C ASP A 132 -11.99 10.13 -0.51
N GLU A 133 -12.61 10.36 0.64
CA GLU A 133 -12.04 11.17 1.72
C GLU A 133 -10.73 10.59 2.24
N ASN A 134 -10.67 9.26 2.43
CA ASN A 134 -9.46 8.59 2.86
C ASN A 134 -8.35 8.74 1.82
N HIS A 135 -8.68 8.60 0.54
CA HIS A 135 -7.75 8.79 -0.55
C HIS A 135 -7.19 10.21 -0.61
N ALA A 136 -8.07 11.21 -0.49
CA ALA A 136 -7.68 12.61 -0.51
C ALA A 136 -6.76 12.94 0.66
N ARG A 137 -7.13 12.52 1.86
CA ARG A 137 -6.34 12.75 3.08
C ARG A 137 -4.98 12.06 3.04
N ALA A 138 -4.94 10.82 2.54
CA ALA A 138 -3.68 10.10 2.40
C ALA A 138 -2.75 10.77 1.38
N ARG A 139 -3.30 11.32 0.29
CA ARG A 139 -2.52 12.07 -0.68
C ARG A 139 -1.93 13.36 -0.11
N GLU A 140 -2.68 14.07 0.72
CA GLU A 140 -2.18 15.26 1.41
C GLU A 140 -1.00 14.91 2.31
N LEU A 141 -1.08 13.80 3.04
CA LEU A 141 -0.01 13.35 3.92
C LEU A 141 1.22 12.86 3.16
N ALA A 142 1.05 12.35 1.93
CA ALA A 142 2.13 11.85 1.09
C ALA A 142 2.84 12.95 0.29
N ALA A 143 2.25 14.11 0.20
CA ALA A 143 2.84 15.26 -0.48
C ALA A 143 3.86 15.97 0.40
#